data_65c2586375458970ec8dff640bcee74f
#
_entry.id   65c2586375458970ec8dff640bcee74f
#
_cell.length_a   1.000
_cell.length_b   1.000
_cell.length_c   1.000
_cell.angle_alpha   90.00
_cell.angle_beta   90.00
_cell.angle_gamma   90.00
#
_symmetry.space_group_name_H-M   'P 1'
#
loop_
_entity.id
_entity.type
_entity.pdbx_description
1 polymer ?
#
loop_
_entity_poly.entity_id
_entity_poly.type
_entity_poly.pdbx_seq_one_letter_code
_entity_poly.pdbx_strand_id
1 'polypeptide(L)'
;MAEVQTNTQMSGEMTQRFIEFVMMQAQNAALFLGQIPNPQTGQGEVNLEVARMFIDQLAMIQEKTRGNLSSEEAAVLRNTLSNLQMAFVEVSQHMGGSGAGAPPEPAPVAASEPSPPAPQESAAAAPEAAIPPPAPAPEGESRKKFTKSYGA
;
A
#
# COMPACT_ATOMS: atom_id res chain seq x y z
N MET A 1 4.25 39.41 -4.35
CA MET A 1 5.49 38.60 -4.25
C MET A 1 5.60 37.88 -2.89
N ALA A 2 4.95 38.37 -1.83
CA ALA A 2 5.02 37.76 -0.48
C ALA A 2 4.23 36.44 -0.35
N GLU A 3 3.14 36.25 -1.07
CA GLU A 3 2.28 35.07 -0.96
C GLU A 3 2.91 33.79 -1.51
N VAL A 4 3.74 33.89 -2.54
CA VAL A 4 4.43 32.73 -3.12
C VAL A 4 5.52 32.19 -2.19
N GLN A 5 6.20 33.07 -1.46
CA GLN A 5 7.24 32.68 -0.51
C GLN A 5 6.66 32.01 0.73
N THR A 6 5.52 32.49 1.23
CA THR A 6 4.84 31.87 2.39
C THR A 6 4.36 30.46 2.07
N ASN A 7 3.83 30.23 0.88
CA ASN A 7 3.35 28.92 0.46
C ASN A 7 4.49 27.90 0.29
N THR A 8 5.64 28.34 -0.21
CA THR A 8 6.83 27.48 -0.35
C THR A 8 7.41 27.11 1.01
N GLN A 9 7.42 28.03 1.98
CA GLN A 9 7.89 27.75 3.34
C GLN A 9 6.97 26.78 4.07
N MET A 10 5.66 26.97 3.98
CA MET A 10 4.67 26.03 4.58
C MET A 10 4.77 24.63 3.96
N SER A 11 4.98 24.55 2.65
CA SER A 11 5.21 23.26 1.98
C SER A 11 6.48 22.57 2.48
N GLY A 12 7.57 23.30 2.64
CA GLY A 12 8.83 22.76 3.18
C GLY A 12 8.70 22.27 4.64
N GLU A 13 8.00 23.03 5.49
CA GLU A 13 7.73 22.62 6.87
C GLU A 13 6.88 21.35 6.94
N MET A 14 5.87 21.24 6.10
CA MET A 14 5.02 20.04 6.05
C MET A 14 5.81 18.81 5.60
N THR A 15 6.66 18.96 4.60
CA THR A 15 7.57 17.90 4.14
C THR A 15 8.51 17.46 5.26
N GLN A 16 9.10 18.39 5.97
CA GLN A 16 10.00 18.08 7.08
C GLN A 16 9.28 17.33 8.20
N ARG A 17 8.11 17.78 8.61
CA ARG A 17 7.27 17.12 9.62
C ARG A 17 6.85 15.71 9.20
N PHE A 18 6.55 15.53 7.92
CA PHE A 18 6.23 14.21 7.38
C PHE A 18 7.44 13.26 7.45
N ILE A 19 8.61 13.75 7.05
CA ILE A 19 9.87 12.96 7.13
C ILE A 19 10.18 12.61 8.59
N GLU A 20 10.08 13.57 9.51
CA GLU A 20 10.28 13.32 10.94
C GLU A 20 9.31 12.26 11.48
N PHE A 21 8.05 12.33 11.09
CA PHE A 21 7.05 11.32 11.45
C PHE A 21 7.43 9.92 10.93
N VAL A 22 7.81 9.80 9.67
CA VAL A 22 8.25 8.53 9.07
C VAL A 22 9.48 7.98 9.81
N MET A 23 10.45 8.83 10.11
CA MET A 23 11.66 8.45 10.84
C MET A 23 11.36 8.00 12.28
N MET A 24 10.45 8.67 12.97
CA MET A 24 10.01 8.27 14.30
C MET A 24 9.33 6.89 14.30
N GLN A 25 8.46 6.64 13.33
CA GLN A 25 7.83 5.33 13.16
C GLN A 25 8.84 4.23 12.83
N ALA A 26 9.83 4.58 12.01
CA ALA A 26 10.93 3.68 11.69
C ALA A 26 11.79 3.33 12.92
N GLN A 27 12.08 4.30 13.76
CA GLN A 27 12.81 4.08 15.01
C GLN A 27 12.05 3.16 15.97
N ASN A 28 10.73 3.35 16.07
CA ASN A 28 9.89 2.46 16.87
C ASN A 28 9.90 1.02 16.33
N ALA A 29 9.79 0.85 15.01
CA ALA A 29 9.91 -0.47 14.40
C ALA A 29 11.29 -1.10 14.65
N ALA A 30 12.37 -0.33 14.48
CA ALA A 30 13.75 -0.78 14.73
C ALA A 30 14.01 -1.15 16.20
N LEU A 31 13.38 -0.43 17.13
CA LEU A 31 13.43 -0.77 18.56
C LEU A 31 12.87 -2.16 18.82
N PHE A 32 11.68 -2.47 18.27
CA PHE A 32 11.03 -3.77 18.43
C PHE A 32 11.65 -4.87 17.54
N LEU A 33 12.50 -4.51 16.59
CA LEU A 33 13.35 -5.46 15.87
C LEU A 33 14.66 -5.75 16.63
N GLY A 34 14.88 -5.10 17.79
CA GLY A 34 16.09 -5.26 18.58
C GLY A 34 17.35 -4.60 17.98
N GLN A 35 17.20 -3.81 16.91
CA GLN A 35 18.31 -3.08 16.29
C GLN A 35 18.76 -1.89 17.12
N ILE A 36 17.86 -1.34 17.91
CA ILE A 36 18.12 -0.24 18.82
C ILE A 36 17.88 -0.74 20.25
N PRO A 37 18.81 -0.61 21.17
CA PRO A 37 18.57 -0.97 22.57
C PRO A 37 17.49 -0.06 23.17
N ASN A 38 16.60 -0.67 23.93
CA ASN A 38 15.56 0.07 24.64
C ASN A 38 16.23 1.02 25.65
N PRO A 39 15.97 2.32 25.58
CA PRO A 39 16.61 3.31 26.45
C PRO A 39 16.23 3.12 27.94
N GLN A 40 15.16 2.41 28.25
CA GLN A 40 14.73 2.13 29.62
C GLN A 40 15.39 0.88 30.22
N THR A 41 15.61 -0.15 29.42
CA THR A 41 16.15 -1.43 29.89
C THR A 41 17.60 -1.68 29.46
N GLY A 42 18.11 -0.92 28.48
CA GLY A 42 19.43 -1.08 27.91
C GLY A 42 19.60 -2.35 27.08
N GLN A 43 18.53 -3.12 26.87
CA GLN A 43 18.55 -4.38 26.14
C GLN A 43 17.80 -4.26 24.81
N GLY A 44 18.21 -5.02 23.82
CA GLY A 44 17.48 -5.19 22.57
C GLY A 44 16.25 -6.07 22.81
N GLU A 45 15.10 -5.47 22.84
CA GLU A 45 13.83 -6.17 22.99
C GLU A 45 13.29 -6.49 21.60
N VAL A 46 13.13 -7.79 21.29
CA VAL A 46 12.58 -8.19 20.01
C VAL A 46 11.11 -8.56 20.17
N ASN A 47 10.24 -7.81 19.52
CA ASN A 47 8.83 -8.10 19.41
C ASN A 47 8.38 -7.98 17.95
N LEU A 48 8.39 -9.09 17.24
CA LEU A 48 8.08 -9.14 15.81
C LEU A 48 6.65 -8.71 15.48
N GLU A 49 5.68 -8.98 16.36
CA GLU A 49 4.29 -8.56 16.13
C GLU A 49 4.15 -7.04 16.16
N VAL A 50 4.77 -6.40 17.15
CA VAL A 50 4.73 -4.93 17.26
C VAL A 50 5.55 -4.29 16.14
N ALA A 51 6.72 -4.84 15.82
CA ALA A 51 7.53 -4.38 14.69
C ALA A 51 6.74 -4.44 13.37
N ARG A 52 6.07 -5.55 13.11
CA ARG A 52 5.20 -5.73 11.94
C ARG A 52 4.09 -4.67 11.88
N MET A 53 3.45 -4.40 13.01
CA MET A 53 2.40 -3.38 13.09
C MET A 53 2.90 -2.00 12.61
N PHE A 54 4.10 -1.58 13.03
CA PHE A 54 4.70 -0.32 12.57
C PHE A 54 5.04 -0.33 11.08
N ILE A 55 5.55 -1.46 10.58
CA ILE A 55 5.84 -1.64 9.14
C ILE A 55 4.56 -1.57 8.32
N ASP A 56 3.50 -2.25 8.74
CA ASP A 56 2.19 -2.23 8.08
C ASP A 56 1.56 -0.84 8.11
N GLN A 57 1.73 -0.08 9.20
CA GLN A 57 1.30 1.33 9.28
C GLN A 57 2.02 2.20 8.24
N LEU A 58 3.34 2.06 8.11
CA LEU A 58 4.11 2.79 7.10
C LEU A 58 3.70 2.40 5.67
N ALA A 59 3.45 1.11 5.43
CA ALA A 59 2.94 0.62 4.13
C ALA A 59 1.55 1.19 3.81
N MET A 60 0.67 1.23 4.79
CA MET A 60 -0.66 1.86 4.67
C MET A 60 -0.54 3.35 4.35
N ILE A 61 0.35 4.08 5.03
CA ILE A 61 0.59 5.50 4.78
C ILE A 61 1.08 5.69 3.35
N GLN A 62 2.02 4.88 2.88
CA GLN A 62 2.52 4.93 1.51
C GLN A 62 1.39 4.77 0.48
N GLU A 63 0.50 3.82 0.70
CA GLU A 63 -0.63 3.60 -0.19
C GLU A 63 -1.64 4.75 -0.15
N LYS A 64 -1.98 5.23 1.04
CA LYS A 64 -2.95 6.31 1.24
C LYS A 64 -2.47 7.67 0.75
N THR A 65 -1.16 7.90 0.75
CA THR A 65 -0.55 9.16 0.32
C THR A 65 0.00 9.10 -1.10
N ARG A 66 -0.23 8.01 -1.82
CA ARG A 66 0.23 7.85 -3.20
C ARG A 66 -0.27 8.98 -4.10
N GLY A 67 0.65 9.65 -4.76
CA GLY A 67 0.38 10.81 -5.61
C GLY A 67 0.29 12.16 -4.89
N ASN A 68 0.31 12.18 -3.55
CA ASN A 68 0.24 13.41 -2.75
C ASN A 68 1.58 13.76 -2.07
N LEU A 69 2.57 12.89 -2.18
CA LEU A 69 3.89 13.12 -1.61
C LEU A 69 4.82 13.81 -2.61
N SER A 70 5.71 14.66 -2.09
CA SER A 70 6.84 15.14 -2.87
C SER A 70 7.78 13.98 -3.22
N SER A 71 8.65 14.16 -4.20
CA SER A 71 9.63 13.15 -4.59
C SER A 71 10.53 12.75 -3.42
N GLU A 72 10.89 13.69 -2.56
CA GLU A 72 11.70 13.48 -1.37
C GLU A 72 10.95 12.64 -0.32
N GLU A 73 9.72 13.02 0.03
CA GLU A 73 8.87 12.28 0.97
C GLU A 73 8.63 10.84 0.51
N ALA A 74 8.32 10.67 -0.77
CA ALA A 74 8.10 9.35 -1.36
C ALA A 74 9.37 8.49 -1.35
N ALA A 75 10.54 9.07 -1.59
CA ALA A 75 11.82 8.37 -1.55
C ALA A 75 12.19 7.95 -0.13
N VAL A 76 12.06 8.84 0.84
CA VAL A 76 12.32 8.55 2.26
C VAL A 76 11.40 7.43 2.75
N LEU A 77 10.11 7.55 2.52
CA LEU A 77 9.12 6.54 2.96
C LEU A 77 9.40 5.17 2.33
N ARG A 78 9.69 5.12 1.04
CA ARG A 78 10.01 3.86 0.33
C ARG A 78 11.28 3.21 0.86
N ASN A 79 12.34 3.99 1.00
CA ASN A 79 13.63 3.49 1.47
C ASN A 79 13.53 2.98 2.92
N THR A 80 12.86 3.74 3.77
CA THR A 80 12.62 3.37 5.16
C THR A 80 11.83 2.07 5.25
N LEU A 81 10.75 1.95 4.49
CA LEU A 81 9.91 0.76 4.48
C LEU A 81 10.68 -0.47 3.98
N SER A 82 11.46 -0.33 2.91
CA SER A 82 12.30 -1.42 2.38
C SER A 82 13.34 -1.89 3.41
N ASN A 83 14.00 -0.97 4.07
CA ASN A 83 15.00 -1.30 5.10
C ASN A 83 14.36 -2.04 6.27
N LEU A 84 13.22 -1.58 6.74
CA LEU A 84 12.49 -2.23 7.84
C LEU A 84 11.98 -3.62 7.47
N GLN A 85 11.51 -3.81 6.25
CA GLN A 85 11.07 -5.11 5.75
C GLN A 85 12.24 -6.09 5.67
N MET A 86 13.39 -5.67 5.18
CA MET A 86 14.62 -6.49 5.17
C MET A 86 15.05 -6.87 6.59
N ALA A 87 15.11 -5.89 7.49
CA ALA A 87 15.46 -6.12 8.88
C ALA A 87 14.46 -7.06 9.58
N PHE A 88 13.17 -6.93 9.30
CA PHE A 88 12.15 -7.82 9.82
C PHE A 88 12.35 -9.27 9.37
N VAL A 89 12.63 -9.49 8.10
CA VAL A 89 12.91 -10.84 7.55
C VAL A 89 14.17 -11.42 8.20
N GLU A 90 15.22 -10.63 8.32
CA GLU A 90 16.48 -11.06 8.94
C GLU A 90 16.28 -11.48 10.40
N VAL A 91 15.63 -10.65 11.21
CA VAL A 91 15.34 -10.94 12.62
C VAL A 91 14.38 -12.13 12.73
N SER A 92 13.37 -12.23 11.88
CA SER A 92 12.43 -13.35 11.88
C SER A 92 13.11 -14.67 11.54
N GLN A 93 14.10 -14.68 10.66
CA GLN A 93 14.90 -15.87 10.35
C GLN A 93 15.82 -16.25 11.53
N HIS A 94 16.41 -15.29 12.20
CA HIS A 94 17.24 -15.56 13.37
C HIS A 94 16.45 -16.06 14.59
N MET A 95 15.23 -15.58 14.75
CA MET A 95 14.35 -16.02 15.85
C MET A 95 13.43 -17.18 15.44
N GLY A 96 13.19 -17.36 14.17
CA GLY A 96 12.21 -18.27 13.56
C GLY A 96 12.76 -19.66 13.28
N GLY A 97 13.65 -20.13 14.10
CA GLY A 97 13.80 -21.59 14.23
C GLY A 97 12.50 -22.27 14.70
N SER A 98 11.45 -21.49 15.00
CA SER A 98 10.13 -22.01 15.38
C SER A 98 9.03 -20.99 15.07
N GLY A 99 8.29 -21.24 14.01
CA GLY A 99 6.96 -20.65 13.86
C GLY A 99 6.72 -19.83 12.58
N ALA A 100 6.37 -20.52 11.55
CA ALA A 100 5.35 -20.24 10.55
C ALA A 100 5.10 -18.77 10.18
N GLY A 101 5.65 -18.40 9.08
CA GLY A 101 5.31 -17.24 8.28
C GLY A 101 6.15 -17.33 7.02
N ALA A 102 5.92 -18.36 6.21
CA ALA A 102 6.51 -18.43 4.88
C ALA A 102 6.18 -17.13 4.14
N PRO A 103 7.15 -16.45 3.53
CA PRO A 103 6.83 -15.49 2.50
C PRO A 103 5.98 -16.23 1.45
N PRO A 104 5.03 -15.58 0.78
CA PRO A 104 4.40 -16.21 -0.35
C PRO A 104 5.50 -16.50 -1.36
N GLU A 105 5.89 -17.73 -1.41
CA GLU A 105 6.72 -18.29 -2.46
C GLU A 105 6.02 -17.91 -3.76
N PRO A 106 6.71 -17.26 -4.72
CA PRO A 106 6.14 -17.14 -6.05
C PRO A 106 5.87 -18.56 -6.51
N ALA A 107 4.62 -18.89 -6.69
CA ALA A 107 4.20 -20.16 -7.22
C ALA A 107 5.06 -20.48 -8.44
N PRO A 108 5.66 -21.67 -8.50
CA PRO A 108 6.37 -22.07 -9.71
C PRO A 108 5.34 -22.03 -10.83
N VAL A 109 5.56 -21.16 -11.77
CA VAL A 109 4.90 -21.23 -13.07
C VAL A 109 5.25 -22.61 -13.63
N ALA A 110 4.34 -23.55 -13.45
CA ALA A 110 4.40 -24.81 -14.14
C ALA A 110 4.45 -24.49 -15.63
N ALA A 111 5.58 -24.74 -16.22
CA ALA A 111 5.74 -24.75 -17.64
C ALA A 111 4.72 -25.75 -18.20
N SER A 112 3.67 -25.22 -18.77
CA SER A 112 2.77 -25.99 -19.59
C SER A 112 3.52 -26.28 -20.91
N GLU A 113 3.99 -27.46 -21.01
CA GLU A 113 4.41 -28.03 -22.30
C GLU A 113 3.25 -27.96 -23.29
N PRO A 114 3.52 -27.61 -24.55
CA PRO A 114 2.49 -27.59 -25.55
C PRO A 114 2.17 -29.03 -25.99
N SER A 115 0.96 -29.47 -25.73
CA SER A 115 0.41 -30.65 -26.37
C SER A 115 -0.02 -30.31 -27.79
N PRO A 116 0.33 -31.16 -28.78
CA PRO A 116 0.04 -30.92 -30.17
C PRO A 116 -1.42 -31.15 -30.54
N PRO A 117 -1.87 -30.60 -31.66
CA PRO A 117 -3.26 -30.58 -32.06
C PRO A 117 -3.68 -31.94 -32.71
N ALA A 118 -4.87 -32.38 -32.35
CA ALA A 118 -5.56 -33.42 -33.14
C ALA A 118 -6.83 -32.83 -33.73
N PRO A 119 -7.20 -33.29 -34.93
CA PRO A 119 -7.93 -32.51 -35.91
C PRO A 119 -9.44 -32.73 -35.91
N GLN A 120 -10.11 -31.69 -36.34
CA GLN A 120 -11.30 -31.60 -37.18
C GLN A 120 -12.38 -32.69 -37.11
N GLU A 121 -13.58 -32.28 -37.00
CA GLU A 121 -14.55 -32.22 -38.14
C GLU A 121 -15.86 -31.62 -37.68
N SER A 122 -16.19 -30.55 -38.32
CA SER A 122 -17.22 -30.36 -39.33
C SER A 122 -18.66 -30.40 -38.87
N ALA A 123 -19.25 -29.40 -39.28
CA ALA A 123 -20.60 -29.22 -39.83
C ALA A 123 -21.52 -28.24 -39.06
N ALA A 124 -21.59 -27.12 -39.65
CA ALA A 124 -22.74 -26.49 -40.27
C ALA A 124 -24.02 -26.34 -39.42
N ALA A 125 -24.34 -25.11 -39.17
CA ALA A 125 -25.57 -24.46 -39.59
C ALA A 125 -25.87 -23.25 -38.71
N ALA A 126 -25.76 -22.08 -39.29
CA ALA A 126 -26.57 -20.95 -38.90
C ALA A 126 -27.97 -21.21 -39.51
N PRO A 127 -29.03 -20.67 -38.99
CA PRO A 127 -29.30 -19.25 -39.13
C PRO A 127 -30.10 -18.58 -37.98
N GLU A 128 -29.95 -17.27 -37.96
CA GLU A 128 -30.99 -16.24 -37.96
C GLU A 128 -31.75 -15.93 -36.66
N ALA A 129 -31.65 -14.64 -36.41
CA ALA A 129 -32.64 -13.73 -35.92
C ALA A 129 -32.97 -13.70 -34.43
N ALA A 130 -32.55 -12.62 -33.84
CA ALA A 130 -33.45 -11.57 -33.33
C ALA A 130 -32.72 -10.69 -32.33
N ILE A 131 -32.48 -9.51 -32.74
CA ILE A 131 -32.14 -8.37 -31.88
C ILE A 131 -33.45 -7.91 -31.24
N PRO A 132 -33.54 -7.81 -29.92
CA PRO A 132 -34.50 -6.93 -29.31
C PRO A 132 -33.84 -5.60 -28.92
N PRO A 133 -34.55 -4.48 -29.07
CA PRO A 133 -34.00 -3.15 -28.87
C PRO A 133 -33.86 -2.77 -27.41
N PRO A 134 -33.04 -1.74 -27.12
CA PRO A 134 -32.74 -1.33 -25.76
C PRO A 134 -33.96 -0.66 -25.13
N ALA A 135 -34.28 -1.10 -23.93
CA ALA A 135 -35.24 -0.44 -23.08
C ALA A 135 -34.66 0.87 -22.51
N PRO A 136 -35.48 1.91 -22.38
CA PRO A 136 -35.02 3.22 -21.92
C PRO A 136 -34.76 3.22 -20.44
N ALA A 137 -33.68 3.94 -20.09
CA ALA A 137 -33.33 4.25 -18.73
C ALA A 137 -34.43 5.11 -18.08
N PRO A 138 -34.77 4.87 -16.81
CA PRO A 138 -35.51 5.85 -16.05
C PRO A 138 -34.56 6.89 -15.48
N GLU A 139 -34.71 8.10 -15.91
CA GLU A 139 -34.21 9.28 -15.24
C GLU A 139 -34.81 9.36 -13.84
N GLY A 140 -33.97 9.26 -12.88
CA GLY A 140 -34.28 9.55 -11.49
C GLY A 140 -33.44 10.72 -11.00
N GLU A 141 -33.88 11.90 -11.35
CA GLU A 141 -33.38 13.12 -10.74
C GLU A 141 -33.64 13.09 -9.24
N SER A 142 -32.58 13.02 -8.46
CA SER A 142 -32.61 13.44 -7.07
C SER A 142 -31.51 14.46 -6.81
N ARG A 143 -31.75 15.64 -7.32
CA ARG A 143 -31.07 16.84 -6.85
C ARG A 143 -31.56 17.17 -5.45
N LYS A 144 -30.88 16.73 -4.44
CA LYS A 144 -31.02 17.30 -3.12
C LYS A 144 -30.34 18.66 -3.10
N LYS A 145 -31.14 19.69 -3.32
CA LYS A 145 -30.80 21.07 -3.02
C LYS A 145 -30.56 21.19 -1.52
N PHE A 146 -29.30 21.37 -1.14
CA PHE A 146 -28.94 21.76 0.19
C PHE A 146 -29.18 23.28 0.33
N THR A 147 -30.33 23.65 0.80
CA THR A 147 -30.62 25.04 1.16
C THR A 147 -30.05 25.31 2.54
N LYS A 148 -28.94 26.01 2.55
CA LYS A 148 -28.38 26.56 3.80
C LYS A 148 -29.23 27.76 4.18
N SER A 149 -30.16 27.56 5.10
CA SER A 149 -30.93 28.64 5.71
C SER A 149 -30.07 29.26 6.79
N TYR A 150 -29.58 30.48 6.54
CA TYR A 150 -29.11 31.37 7.59
C TYR A 150 -30.33 32.14 8.08
N GLY A 151 -30.82 31.77 9.25
CA GLY A 151 -31.79 32.58 10.01
C GLY A 151 -31.07 33.72 10.72
N ALA A 152 -31.64 34.87 10.56
CA ALA A 152 -31.28 36.08 11.24
C ALA A 152 -31.52 36.00 12.77
#